data_c0b2cfc795e012a146aff52aab338fcf
#
_entry.id   c0b2cfc795e012a146aff52aab338fcf
#
_cell.length_a   1.000
_cell.length_b   1.000
_cell.length_c   1.000
_cell.angle_alpha   90.00
_cell.angle_beta   90.00
_cell.angle_gamma   90.00
#
_symmetry.space_group_name_H-M   'P 1'
#
loop_
_entity.id
_entity.type
_entity.pdbx_description
1 polymer ?
#
loop_
_entity_poly.entity_id
_entity_poly.type
_entity_poly.pdbx_seq_one_letter_code
_entity_poly.pdbx_strand_id
1 'polypeptide(L)'
;MSEVGQVQRSLLVITRSDEWYLRATGLIPAYTQTLAKGPGQYVAGVAPKFLQRGKGSHVWDVDGNEFIDFNMAIGPLSLGYAYDAVDRAIREQLEDGITFSMMHPLEVEVAELVREVVPNAHMVRFSKTGADVTSAAIRLARAFTRRSKVICCGYHGWHDWYISVTDRSLGVPKAVQDLTLTFDYNDMASVTDLLDGDTACAILEPMIFDEPRNGFLHELKAACRRNGTLLIFDEMWTGFRFALGGAQERFGVEADLMCYSKAIANGMPLAVLAGRADVMGLCDKDVFFFTTFGGEALSLAAAKATIQELRDRRVPDYLARQGRVLREAYNDLARDLGMPYTQAIGADCRTLVTFDPTVGNPLEMKSLLQQELFARGILWSGFHNLSFSHTDADVAHALTAYREALFVLKQAVEAGAVRQALLGAPVEPVFRRTSNTMKSSTAK
;
A
#
# COMPACT_ATOMS: atom_id res chain seq x y z
N MET A 1 4.82 48.99 -5.93
CA MET A 1 5.19 47.90 -6.85
C MET A 1 6.44 47.28 -6.24
N SER A 2 6.27 46.29 -5.37
CA SER A 2 7.37 45.55 -4.72
C SER A 2 7.66 44.32 -5.55
N GLU A 3 8.94 44.14 -5.87
CA GLU A 3 9.49 42.96 -6.53
C GLU A 3 9.11 41.69 -5.74
N VAL A 4 8.12 40.99 -6.22
CA VAL A 4 7.87 39.61 -5.81
C VAL A 4 8.99 38.81 -6.46
N GLY A 5 9.96 38.37 -5.65
CA GLY A 5 11.06 37.54 -6.10
C GLY A 5 10.53 36.34 -6.87
N GLN A 6 10.80 36.29 -8.16
CA GLN A 6 10.65 35.08 -8.96
C GLN A 6 11.56 34.02 -8.33
N VAL A 7 10.98 33.07 -7.60
CA VAL A 7 11.68 31.85 -7.22
C VAL A 7 12.12 31.22 -8.55
N GLN A 8 13.40 31.23 -8.81
CA GLN A 8 14.00 30.65 -10.01
C GLN A 8 13.75 29.15 -9.96
N ARG A 9 12.70 28.67 -10.66
CA ARG A 9 12.36 27.26 -10.76
C ARG A 9 13.45 26.58 -11.57
N SER A 10 14.34 25.86 -10.91
CA SER A 10 15.22 24.92 -11.59
C SER A 10 14.35 23.74 -12.04
N LEU A 11 14.01 23.70 -13.33
CA LEU A 11 13.34 22.54 -13.91
C LEU A 11 14.29 21.34 -13.84
N LEU A 12 13.78 20.20 -13.39
CA LEU A 12 14.53 18.95 -13.43
C LEU A 12 14.85 18.57 -14.86
N VAL A 13 16.07 18.09 -15.10
CA VAL A 13 16.43 17.45 -16.37
C VAL A 13 15.84 16.05 -16.37
N ILE A 14 14.95 15.74 -17.31
CA ILE A 14 14.29 14.43 -17.43
C ILE A 14 14.42 13.85 -18.87
N THR A 15 15.43 14.28 -19.60
CA THR A 15 15.65 13.92 -21.01
C THR A 15 15.80 12.42 -21.21
N ARG A 16 16.65 11.74 -20.43
CA ARG A 16 16.83 10.29 -20.49
C ARG A 16 15.58 9.55 -20.04
N SER A 17 14.88 10.09 -19.06
CA SER A 17 13.61 9.55 -18.60
C SER A 17 12.56 9.56 -19.72
N ASP A 18 12.50 10.62 -20.51
CA ASP A 18 11.62 10.72 -21.67
C ASP A 18 12.03 9.78 -22.82
N GLU A 19 13.33 9.62 -23.08
CA GLU A 19 13.84 8.65 -24.06
C GLU A 19 13.44 7.21 -23.68
N TRP A 20 13.60 6.80 -22.40
CA TRP A 20 13.15 5.50 -21.92
C TRP A 20 11.63 5.32 -22.03
N TYR A 21 10.87 6.38 -21.77
CA TYR A 21 9.42 6.38 -21.91
C TYR A 21 8.98 6.14 -23.36
N LEU A 22 9.62 6.82 -24.32
CA LEU A 22 9.38 6.59 -25.74
C LEU A 22 9.73 5.13 -26.15
N ARG A 23 10.84 4.58 -25.65
CA ARG A 23 11.21 3.18 -25.90
C ARG A 23 10.20 2.19 -25.32
N ALA A 24 9.57 2.48 -24.20
CA ALA A 24 8.54 1.64 -23.58
C ALA A 24 7.22 1.66 -24.35
N THR A 25 7.00 2.70 -25.18
CA THR A 25 5.79 2.83 -26.00
C THR A 25 5.66 1.65 -26.97
N GLY A 26 4.53 0.96 -26.90
CA GLY A 26 4.26 -0.24 -27.71
C GLY A 26 4.91 -1.53 -27.20
N LEU A 27 5.81 -1.47 -26.19
CA LEU A 27 6.44 -2.65 -25.59
C LEU A 27 5.74 -3.09 -24.30
N ILE A 28 5.36 -2.13 -23.47
CA ILE A 28 4.80 -2.41 -22.14
C ILE A 28 3.43 -1.73 -22.05
N PRO A 29 2.33 -2.48 -21.99
CA PRO A 29 1.01 -1.92 -21.78
C PRO A 29 0.97 -1.07 -20.50
N ALA A 30 0.42 0.14 -20.56
CA ALA A 30 0.38 1.13 -19.47
C ALA A 30 1.77 1.52 -18.92
N TYR A 31 2.86 1.17 -19.60
CA TYR A 31 4.26 1.47 -19.25
C TYR A 31 4.76 0.88 -17.92
N THR A 32 3.96 0.14 -17.20
CA THR A 32 4.26 -0.35 -15.84
C THR A 32 3.56 -1.66 -15.55
N GLN A 33 4.07 -2.39 -14.57
CA GLN A 33 3.45 -3.62 -14.07
C GLN A 33 2.46 -3.35 -12.91
N THR A 34 2.46 -2.13 -12.36
CA THR A 34 1.50 -1.72 -11.33
C THR A 34 1.03 -0.29 -11.54
N LEU A 35 -0.28 -0.08 -11.52
CA LEU A 35 -0.92 1.19 -11.81
C LEU A 35 -0.36 2.34 -10.94
N ALA A 36 -0.10 2.06 -9.66
CA ALA A 36 0.40 3.07 -8.72
C ALA A 36 1.83 3.58 -9.02
N LYS A 37 2.60 2.92 -9.91
CA LYS A 37 3.90 3.37 -10.42
C LYS A 37 3.82 3.93 -11.83
N GLY A 38 2.64 3.91 -12.43
CA GLY A 38 2.43 4.37 -13.80
C GLY A 38 2.56 5.88 -13.96
N PRO A 39 2.86 6.34 -15.18
CA PRO A 39 3.07 7.76 -15.46
C PRO A 39 1.85 8.64 -15.18
N GLY A 40 0.64 8.11 -15.24
CA GLY A 40 -0.58 8.83 -14.87
C GLY A 40 -0.72 9.17 -13.38
N GLN A 41 0.16 8.64 -12.52
CA GLN A 41 0.18 8.95 -11.08
C GLN A 41 1.12 10.12 -10.75
N TYR A 42 1.83 10.64 -11.73
CA TYR A 42 2.80 11.70 -11.59
C TYR A 42 2.53 12.82 -12.60
N VAL A 43 2.77 14.07 -12.20
CA VAL A 43 2.57 15.23 -13.06
C VAL A 43 3.45 15.13 -14.31
N ALA A 44 2.83 15.20 -15.48
CA ALA A 44 3.54 15.03 -16.74
C ALA A 44 4.52 16.19 -17.01
N GLY A 45 5.64 15.91 -17.71
CA GLY A 45 6.61 16.91 -18.14
C GLY A 45 7.54 17.44 -17.05
N VAL A 46 7.34 17.04 -15.77
CA VAL A 46 8.15 17.46 -14.63
C VAL A 46 8.67 16.25 -13.84
N ALA A 47 7.79 15.30 -13.56
CA ALA A 47 8.16 14.10 -12.80
C ALA A 47 9.05 13.15 -13.62
N PRO A 48 10.12 12.58 -13.03
CA PRO A 48 10.85 11.49 -13.65
C PRO A 48 9.93 10.26 -13.79
N LYS A 49 10.19 9.43 -14.79
CA LYS A 49 9.41 8.22 -15.07
C LYS A 49 10.16 6.95 -14.70
N PHE A 50 11.48 7.01 -14.58
CA PHE A 50 12.34 5.86 -14.32
C PHE A 50 13.35 6.17 -13.21
N LEU A 51 13.35 5.34 -12.19
CA LEU A 51 14.36 5.32 -11.11
C LEU A 51 15.36 4.19 -11.40
N GLN A 52 16.65 4.43 -11.19
CA GLN A 52 17.69 3.42 -11.42
C GLN A 52 18.43 2.96 -10.17
N ARG A 53 18.39 3.74 -9.10
CA ARG A 53 19.11 3.45 -7.85
C ARG A 53 18.31 3.91 -6.64
N GLY A 54 18.46 3.20 -5.51
CA GLY A 54 17.97 3.62 -4.20
C GLY A 54 18.96 3.22 -3.10
N LYS A 55 19.10 4.07 -2.08
CA LYS A 55 19.84 3.77 -0.84
C LYS A 55 19.19 4.50 0.33
N GLY A 56 18.86 3.77 1.38
CA GLY A 56 18.17 4.35 2.54
C GLY A 56 16.79 4.90 2.17
N SER A 57 16.55 6.18 2.42
CA SER A 57 15.36 6.94 2.04
C SER A 57 15.46 7.62 0.66
N HIS A 58 16.60 7.55 0.00
CA HIS A 58 16.92 8.29 -1.22
C HIS A 58 16.86 7.42 -2.47
N VAL A 59 16.43 8.03 -3.57
CA VAL A 59 16.43 7.43 -4.92
C VAL A 59 17.04 8.38 -5.94
N TRP A 60 17.57 7.80 -7.00
CA TRP A 60 18.10 8.54 -8.16
C TRP A 60 17.40 8.07 -9.41
N ASP A 61 16.95 9.02 -10.21
CA ASP A 61 16.40 8.73 -11.52
C ASP A 61 17.50 8.44 -12.56
N VAL A 62 17.09 8.13 -13.79
CA VAL A 62 18.03 7.82 -14.89
C VAL A 62 18.77 9.07 -15.41
N ASP A 63 18.32 10.26 -15.07
CA ASP A 63 18.97 11.54 -15.41
C ASP A 63 19.95 11.99 -14.33
N GLY A 64 19.96 11.32 -13.14
CA GLY A 64 20.85 11.59 -12.03
C GLY A 64 20.24 12.51 -10.96
N ASN A 65 18.98 12.91 -11.08
CA ASN A 65 18.30 13.68 -10.05
C ASN A 65 18.10 12.81 -8.80
N GLU A 66 18.36 13.39 -7.64
CA GLU A 66 18.19 12.75 -6.33
C GLU A 66 16.91 13.21 -5.64
N PHE A 67 16.21 12.27 -5.01
CA PHE A 67 14.98 12.55 -4.28
C PHE A 67 14.94 11.79 -2.94
N ILE A 68 14.40 12.41 -1.89
CA ILE A 68 13.89 11.70 -0.72
C ILE A 68 12.56 11.07 -1.13
N ASP A 69 12.44 9.74 -1.02
CA ASP A 69 11.29 8.99 -1.50
C ASP A 69 10.29 8.68 -0.38
N PHE A 70 9.18 9.41 -0.36
CA PHE A 70 8.06 9.12 0.54
C PHE A 70 7.06 8.07 -0.01
N ASN A 71 7.28 7.52 -1.19
CA ASN A 71 6.47 6.40 -1.70
C ASN A 71 7.02 5.03 -1.26
N MET A 72 8.34 4.92 -1.06
CA MET A 72 9.03 3.70 -0.63
C MET A 72 8.57 2.47 -1.43
N ALA A 73 8.68 2.56 -2.77
CA ALA A 73 8.23 1.54 -3.74
C ALA A 73 6.76 1.10 -3.57
N ILE A 74 5.89 1.99 -3.09
CA ILE A 74 4.48 1.72 -2.72
C ILE A 74 4.38 0.83 -1.47
N GLY A 75 5.26 1.12 -0.48
CA GLY A 75 5.16 0.62 0.88
C GLY A 75 5.94 -0.66 1.28
N PRO A 76 6.62 -1.41 0.40
CA PRO A 76 7.37 -2.58 0.85
C PRO A 76 8.64 -2.25 1.65
N LEU A 77 9.21 -1.06 1.49
CA LEU A 77 10.53 -0.73 2.04
C LEU A 77 10.44 -0.09 3.44
N SER A 78 10.03 -0.87 4.44
CA SER A 78 9.95 -0.36 5.82
C SER A 78 11.30 -0.06 6.45
N LEU A 79 12.37 -0.74 6.01
CA LEU A 79 13.75 -0.45 6.43
C LEU A 79 14.43 0.60 5.54
N GLY A 80 14.03 0.72 4.29
CA GLY A 80 14.65 1.56 3.27
C GLY A 80 15.29 0.77 2.15
N TYR A 81 15.77 1.49 1.12
CA TYR A 81 16.46 0.91 -0.04
C TYR A 81 17.83 0.37 0.33
N ALA A 82 18.21 -0.76 -0.27
CA ALA A 82 19.53 -1.37 -0.12
C ALA A 82 19.98 -1.42 1.34
N TYR A 83 19.11 -1.91 2.24
CA TYR A 83 19.36 -1.99 3.67
C TYR A 83 20.39 -3.08 3.97
N ASP A 84 21.49 -2.73 4.62
CA ASP A 84 22.70 -3.56 4.68
C ASP A 84 22.49 -4.96 5.27
N ALA A 85 21.65 -5.11 6.31
CA ALA A 85 21.40 -6.42 6.92
C ALA A 85 20.60 -7.34 5.98
N VAL A 86 19.60 -6.79 5.28
CA VAL A 86 18.77 -7.54 4.33
C VAL A 86 19.59 -7.92 3.09
N ASP A 87 20.34 -6.96 2.53
CA ASP A 87 21.20 -7.18 1.37
C ASP A 87 22.30 -8.23 1.64
N ARG A 88 22.86 -8.22 2.85
CA ARG A 88 23.85 -9.23 3.27
C ARG A 88 23.22 -10.61 3.32
N ALA A 89 22.08 -10.78 3.96
CA ALA A 89 21.39 -12.06 4.04
C ALA A 89 21.04 -12.62 2.63
N ILE A 90 20.64 -11.74 1.70
CA ILE A 90 20.39 -12.14 0.31
C ILE A 90 21.69 -12.59 -0.37
N ARG A 91 22.82 -11.87 -0.23
CA ARG A 91 24.09 -12.22 -0.86
C ARG A 91 24.64 -13.55 -0.32
N GLU A 92 24.59 -13.75 1.00
CA GLU A 92 25.01 -15.01 1.62
C GLU A 92 24.19 -16.19 1.09
N GLN A 93 22.85 -16.06 1.06
CA GLN A 93 22.00 -17.12 0.51
C GLN A 93 22.18 -17.34 -0.99
N LEU A 94 22.53 -16.29 -1.76
CA LEU A 94 22.78 -16.41 -3.19
C LEU A 94 23.97 -17.32 -3.51
N GLU A 95 24.99 -17.34 -2.65
CA GLU A 95 26.16 -18.22 -2.78
C GLU A 95 25.78 -19.70 -2.63
N ASP A 96 24.76 -20.00 -1.80
CA ASP A 96 24.27 -21.38 -1.57
C ASP A 96 23.15 -21.81 -2.54
N GLY A 97 22.60 -20.87 -3.32
CA GLY A 97 21.55 -21.14 -4.30
C GLY A 97 20.18 -20.55 -3.91
N ILE A 98 19.25 -20.60 -4.88
CA ILE A 98 17.98 -19.83 -4.80
C ILE A 98 16.77 -20.74 -4.64
N THR A 99 16.65 -21.78 -5.48
CA THR A 99 15.47 -22.65 -5.51
C THR A 99 15.95 -24.12 -5.54
N PHE A 100 15.38 -24.93 -4.68
CA PHE A 100 15.84 -26.30 -4.44
C PHE A 100 14.76 -27.33 -4.82
N SER A 101 15.18 -28.56 -5.09
CA SER A 101 14.26 -29.67 -5.38
C SER A 101 13.52 -30.22 -4.16
N MET A 102 13.95 -29.84 -2.96
CA MET A 102 13.33 -30.18 -1.67
C MET A 102 13.12 -28.91 -0.86
N MET A 103 12.44 -29.02 0.29
CA MET A 103 12.22 -27.93 1.23
C MET A 103 13.56 -27.38 1.74
N HIS A 104 13.57 -26.07 1.97
CA HIS A 104 14.72 -25.38 2.54
C HIS A 104 14.47 -25.02 4.02
N PRO A 105 15.49 -25.09 4.92
CA PRO A 105 15.32 -24.74 6.35
C PRO A 105 14.74 -23.36 6.59
N LEU A 106 15.03 -22.37 5.76
CA LEU A 106 14.45 -21.03 5.86
C LEU A 106 12.91 -21.01 5.80
N GLU A 107 12.27 -21.99 5.15
CA GLU A 107 10.80 -22.09 5.16
C GLU A 107 10.28 -22.33 6.59
N VAL A 108 10.98 -23.17 7.36
CA VAL A 108 10.63 -23.43 8.76
C VAL A 108 10.97 -22.23 9.65
N GLU A 109 12.18 -21.70 9.55
CA GLU A 109 12.67 -20.60 10.37
C GLU A 109 11.81 -19.32 10.20
N VAL A 110 11.44 -18.98 8.96
CA VAL A 110 10.57 -17.81 8.72
C VAL A 110 9.13 -18.08 9.18
N ALA A 111 8.63 -19.31 9.04
CA ALA A 111 7.31 -19.66 9.57
C ALA A 111 7.28 -19.55 11.11
N GLU A 112 8.35 -19.97 11.80
CA GLU A 112 8.49 -19.82 13.25
C GLU A 112 8.51 -18.34 13.66
N LEU A 113 9.29 -17.49 12.97
CA LEU A 113 9.32 -16.05 13.22
C LEU A 113 7.94 -15.40 12.99
N VAL A 114 7.23 -15.76 11.93
CA VAL A 114 5.88 -15.24 11.69
C VAL A 114 4.93 -15.66 12.83
N ARG A 115 5.00 -16.93 13.28
CA ARG A 115 4.19 -17.40 14.40
C ARG A 115 4.52 -16.73 15.73
N GLU A 116 5.77 -16.33 15.93
CA GLU A 116 6.23 -15.62 17.13
C GLU A 116 5.62 -14.21 17.20
N VAL A 117 5.57 -13.47 16.05
CA VAL A 117 5.25 -12.05 16.06
C VAL A 117 3.82 -11.73 15.61
N VAL A 118 3.14 -12.66 14.94
CA VAL A 118 1.79 -12.44 14.40
C VAL A 118 0.74 -13.16 15.26
N PRO A 119 -0.21 -12.44 15.85
CA PRO A 119 -1.32 -13.06 16.60
C PRO A 119 -2.11 -14.05 15.72
N ASN A 120 -2.52 -15.18 16.30
CA ASN A 120 -3.31 -16.24 15.65
C ASN A 120 -2.69 -16.90 14.40
N ALA A 121 -1.40 -16.72 14.14
CA ALA A 121 -0.68 -17.38 13.05
C ALA A 121 -0.26 -18.80 13.44
N HIS A 122 -1.21 -19.73 13.55
CA HIS A 122 -0.91 -21.11 13.97
C HIS A 122 -0.21 -21.91 12.87
N MET A 123 -0.57 -21.70 11.61
CA MET A 123 0.07 -22.28 10.43
C MET A 123 0.33 -21.20 9.38
N VAL A 124 1.37 -21.42 8.54
CA VAL A 124 1.88 -20.43 7.57
C VAL A 124 2.11 -21.10 6.22
N ARG A 125 1.79 -20.39 5.14
CA ARG A 125 2.19 -20.76 3.77
C ARG A 125 2.75 -19.55 3.04
N PHE A 126 3.75 -19.79 2.21
CA PHE A 126 4.44 -18.76 1.42
C PHE A 126 3.98 -18.75 -0.04
N SER A 127 3.96 -17.58 -0.64
CA SER A 127 3.79 -17.33 -2.07
C SER A 127 4.57 -16.07 -2.48
N LYS A 128 4.32 -15.53 -3.67
CA LYS A 128 5.08 -14.38 -4.19
C LYS A 128 4.31 -13.07 -4.17
N THR A 129 3.01 -13.11 -4.41
CA THR A 129 2.21 -11.88 -4.52
C THR A 129 1.06 -11.85 -3.51
N GLY A 130 0.65 -10.63 -3.13
CA GLY A 130 -0.52 -10.47 -2.28
C GLY A 130 -1.79 -11.07 -2.89
N ALA A 131 -1.94 -11.00 -4.22
CA ALA A 131 -3.08 -11.59 -4.92
C ALA A 131 -3.15 -13.12 -4.79
N ASP A 132 -2.01 -13.80 -4.73
CA ASP A 132 -1.96 -15.27 -4.51
C ASP A 132 -2.56 -15.63 -3.16
N VAL A 133 -2.10 -14.98 -2.10
CA VAL A 133 -2.50 -15.33 -0.72
C VAL A 133 -3.91 -14.85 -0.39
N THR A 134 -4.39 -13.72 -0.93
CA THR A 134 -5.80 -13.34 -0.77
C THR A 134 -6.73 -14.32 -1.47
N SER A 135 -6.38 -14.79 -2.67
CA SER A 135 -7.16 -15.81 -3.39
C SER A 135 -7.14 -17.16 -2.70
N ALA A 136 -5.99 -17.54 -2.12
CA ALA A 136 -5.87 -18.77 -1.34
C ALA A 136 -6.72 -18.69 -0.05
N ALA A 137 -6.72 -17.54 0.64
CA ALA A 137 -7.55 -17.30 1.81
C ALA A 137 -9.05 -17.46 1.49
N ILE A 138 -9.51 -16.88 0.37
CA ILE A 138 -10.89 -17.02 -0.09
C ILE A 138 -11.21 -18.49 -0.39
N ARG A 139 -10.31 -19.21 -1.07
CA ARG A 139 -10.52 -20.63 -1.41
C ARG A 139 -10.61 -21.48 -0.14
N LEU A 140 -9.75 -21.25 0.83
CA LEU A 140 -9.80 -21.93 2.14
C LEU A 140 -11.08 -21.62 2.89
N ALA A 141 -11.51 -20.35 2.90
CA ALA A 141 -12.75 -19.95 3.56
C ALA A 141 -13.97 -20.65 2.93
N ARG A 142 -14.05 -20.71 1.62
CA ARG A 142 -15.11 -21.46 0.90
C ARG A 142 -15.07 -22.95 1.22
N ALA A 143 -13.89 -23.55 1.22
CA ALA A 143 -13.74 -24.98 1.54
C ALA A 143 -14.13 -25.29 2.99
N PHE A 144 -13.70 -24.47 3.94
CA PHE A 144 -13.99 -24.66 5.36
C PHE A 144 -15.47 -24.48 5.69
N THR A 145 -16.08 -23.41 5.18
CA THR A 145 -17.50 -23.08 5.47
C THR A 145 -18.49 -23.84 4.59
N ARG A 146 -18.04 -24.41 3.47
CA ARG A 146 -18.90 -24.97 2.40
C ARG A 146 -19.87 -23.94 1.80
N ARG A 147 -19.48 -22.66 1.77
CA ARG A 147 -20.24 -21.53 1.26
C ARG A 147 -19.50 -20.85 0.11
N SER A 148 -20.19 -20.01 -0.65
CA SER A 148 -19.67 -19.48 -1.92
C SER A 148 -19.38 -17.99 -1.91
N LYS A 149 -20.18 -17.18 -1.21
CA LYS A 149 -20.11 -15.71 -1.27
C LYS A 149 -18.96 -15.14 -0.46
N VAL A 150 -18.44 -14.03 -0.96
CA VAL A 150 -17.41 -13.22 -0.31
C VAL A 150 -17.94 -11.80 -0.16
N ILE A 151 -17.79 -11.22 1.01
CA ILE A 151 -17.97 -9.78 1.20
C ILE A 151 -16.63 -9.13 1.44
N CYS A 152 -16.35 -7.98 0.81
CA CYS A 152 -15.02 -7.35 0.85
C CYS A 152 -15.05 -5.83 1.00
N CYS A 153 -14.00 -5.28 1.63
CA CYS A 153 -13.76 -3.84 1.73
C CYS A 153 -12.25 -3.56 1.63
N GLY A 154 -11.84 -2.69 0.70
CA GLY A 154 -10.43 -2.42 0.43
C GLY A 154 -9.99 -2.89 -0.95
N TYR A 155 -8.69 -2.98 -1.18
CA TYR A 155 -8.07 -3.50 -2.41
C TYR A 155 -7.37 -4.83 -2.11
N HIS A 156 -7.67 -5.88 -2.90
CA HIS A 156 -7.21 -7.24 -2.60
C HIS A 156 -6.49 -7.94 -3.76
N GLY A 157 -5.94 -7.19 -4.69
CA GLY A 157 -5.20 -7.73 -5.83
C GLY A 157 -5.99 -7.72 -7.13
N TRP A 158 -5.51 -8.48 -8.14
CA TRP A 158 -6.02 -8.42 -9.50
C TRP A 158 -6.73 -9.70 -9.97
N HIS A 159 -6.85 -10.72 -9.10
CA HIS A 159 -7.52 -11.97 -9.45
C HIS A 159 -9.04 -11.77 -9.60
N ASP A 160 -9.67 -12.60 -10.40
CA ASP A 160 -11.06 -12.48 -10.86
C ASP A 160 -12.06 -12.25 -9.72
N TRP A 161 -11.89 -12.94 -8.58
CA TRP A 161 -12.81 -12.83 -7.46
C TRP A 161 -12.90 -11.39 -6.91
N TYR A 162 -11.79 -10.63 -6.94
CA TYR A 162 -11.76 -9.25 -6.45
C TYR A 162 -11.99 -8.23 -7.58
N ILE A 163 -11.31 -8.40 -8.74
CA ILE A 163 -11.45 -7.47 -9.87
C ILE A 163 -12.89 -7.39 -10.37
N SER A 164 -13.69 -8.42 -10.13
CA SER A 164 -15.12 -8.50 -10.45
C SER A 164 -15.97 -7.34 -9.89
N VAL A 165 -15.57 -6.72 -8.78
CA VAL A 165 -16.27 -5.61 -8.12
C VAL A 165 -15.70 -4.23 -8.48
N THR A 166 -14.95 -4.14 -9.57
CA THR A 166 -14.31 -2.91 -10.03
C THR A 166 -14.77 -2.50 -11.41
N ASP A 167 -14.44 -1.28 -11.82
CA ASP A 167 -14.70 -0.75 -13.17
C ASP A 167 -13.81 -1.39 -14.26
N ARG A 168 -12.85 -2.25 -13.89
CA ARG A 168 -11.94 -2.98 -14.78
C ARG A 168 -12.20 -4.49 -14.80
N SER A 169 -13.45 -4.90 -14.72
CA SER A 169 -13.86 -6.31 -14.66
C SER A 169 -14.06 -6.99 -16.02
N LEU A 170 -13.70 -6.33 -17.12
CA LEU A 170 -13.84 -6.92 -18.45
C LEU A 170 -13.04 -8.24 -18.55
N GLY A 171 -13.68 -9.31 -18.98
CA GLY A 171 -13.11 -10.65 -19.06
C GLY A 171 -13.44 -11.55 -17.86
N VAL A 172 -13.97 -11.00 -16.77
CA VAL A 172 -14.42 -11.81 -15.62
C VAL A 172 -15.84 -12.34 -15.88
N PRO A 173 -16.07 -13.67 -15.80
CA PRO A 173 -17.40 -14.25 -16.00
C PRO A 173 -18.43 -13.73 -14.99
N LYS A 174 -19.68 -13.54 -15.45
CA LYS A 174 -20.78 -13.06 -14.58
C LYS A 174 -20.98 -13.94 -13.33
N ALA A 175 -20.84 -15.25 -13.46
CA ALA A 175 -20.94 -16.18 -12.34
C ALA A 175 -19.88 -15.94 -11.24
N VAL A 176 -18.70 -15.43 -11.59
CA VAL A 176 -17.67 -15.03 -10.62
C VAL A 176 -18.01 -13.68 -10.00
N GLN A 177 -18.48 -12.72 -10.84
CA GLN A 177 -18.87 -11.40 -10.36
C GLN A 177 -19.99 -11.46 -9.31
N ASP A 178 -20.95 -12.38 -9.45
CA ASP A 178 -22.09 -12.52 -8.55
C ASP A 178 -21.74 -13.09 -7.17
N LEU A 179 -20.53 -13.63 -7.02
CA LEU A 179 -20.06 -14.24 -5.78
C LEU A 179 -19.30 -13.27 -4.85
N THR A 180 -19.02 -12.04 -5.31
CA THR A 180 -18.29 -11.04 -4.50
C THR A 180 -19.13 -9.77 -4.37
N LEU A 181 -19.35 -9.34 -3.15
CA LEU A 181 -20.10 -8.14 -2.79
C LEU A 181 -19.22 -7.20 -1.97
N THR A 182 -19.50 -5.90 -2.01
CA THR A 182 -18.75 -4.91 -1.27
C THR A 182 -19.54 -4.32 -0.12
N PHE A 183 -18.91 -4.12 1.03
CA PHE A 183 -19.44 -3.34 2.15
C PHE A 183 -18.61 -2.09 2.38
N ASP A 184 -19.17 -1.14 3.11
CA ASP A 184 -18.53 0.13 3.41
C ASP A 184 -17.79 0.08 4.76
N TYR A 185 -16.58 0.66 4.79
CA TYR A 185 -15.75 0.69 5.99
C TYR A 185 -16.40 1.58 7.07
N ASN A 186 -16.35 1.13 8.33
CA ASN A 186 -17.02 1.77 9.47
C ASN A 186 -18.56 1.79 9.40
N ASP A 187 -19.18 0.97 8.53
CA ASP A 187 -20.64 0.82 8.42
C ASP A 187 -21.06 -0.65 8.65
N MET A 188 -21.46 -0.95 9.90
CA MET A 188 -21.95 -2.29 10.25
C MET A 188 -23.30 -2.64 9.61
N ALA A 189 -24.12 -1.67 9.22
CA ALA A 189 -25.39 -1.95 8.53
C ALA A 189 -25.10 -2.56 7.15
N SER A 190 -24.16 -1.98 6.40
CA SER A 190 -23.74 -2.52 5.10
C SER A 190 -23.14 -3.93 5.18
N VAL A 191 -22.53 -4.30 6.32
CA VAL A 191 -22.03 -5.66 6.56
C VAL A 191 -23.18 -6.61 6.84
N THR A 192 -24.08 -6.26 7.77
CA THR A 192 -25.17 -7.15 8.21
C THR A 192 -26.15 -7.47 7.12
N ASP A 193 -26.41 -6.53 6.22
CA ASP A 193 -27.25 -6.72 5.04
C ASP A 193 -26.71 -7.77 4.05
N LEU A 194 -25.40 -8.03 4.07
CA LEU A 194 -24.71 -8.97 3.19
C LEU A 194 -24.40 -10.32 3.84
N LEU A 195 -24.48 -10.41 5.18
CA LEU A 195 -24.24 -11.67 5.90
C LEU A 195 -25.47 -12.59 5.81
N ASP A 196 -25.32 -13.66 5.05
CA ASP A 196 -26.35 -14.69 4.92
C ASP A 196 -25.78 -16.10 5.09
N GLY A 197 -26.62 -17.12 4.89
CA GLY A 197 -26.22 -18.53 5.01
C GLY A 197 -25.22 -19.01 3.97
N ASP A 198 -24.95 -18.24 2.89
CA ASP A 198 -23.96 -18.55 1.85
C ASP A 198 -22.69 -17.69 1.93
N THR A 199 -22.59 -16.79 2.89
CA THR A 199 -21.40 -15.94 3.05
C THR A 199 -20.25 -16.73 3.68
N ALA A 200 -19.21 -17.05 2.89
CA ALA A 200 -18.05 -17.83 3.31
C ALA A 200 -17.09 -16.99 4.16
N CYS A 201 -16.82 -15.78 3.74
CA CYS A 201 -15.89 -14.88 4.46
C CYS A 201 -16.18 -13.40 4.22
N ALA A 202 -15.71 -12.59 5.19
CA ALA A 202 -15.52 -11.16 5.07
C ALA A 202 -14.01 -10.88 5.02
N ILE A 203 -13.54 -10.21 3.96
CA ILE A 203 -12.14 -9.78 3.81
C ILE A 203 -12.06 -8.26 3.75
N LEU A 204 -11.13 -7.68 4.51
CA LEU A 204 -10.90 -6.24 4.47
C LEU A 204 -9.43 -5.89 4.75
N GLU A 205 -9.01 -4.72 4.25
CA GLU A 205 -7.87 -4.01 4.82
C GLU A 205 -8.32 -3.43 6.18
N PRO A 206 -7.73 -3.86 7.33
CA PRO A 206 -8.25 -3.47 8.64
C PRO A 206 -8.13 -1.97 8.92
N MET A 207 -7.27 -1.28 8.21
CA MET A 207 -7.22 0.19 8.14
C MET A 207 -6.59 0.61 6.81
N ILE A 208 -7.23 1.58 6.12
CA ILE A 208 -6.63 2.23 4.94
C ILE A 208 -6.08 3.60 5.36
N PHE A 209 -6.94 4.59 5.59
CA PHE A 209 -6.60 5.93 6.07
C PHE A 209 -7.52 6.40 7.21
N ASP A 210 -8.73 5.85 7.32
CA ASP A 210 -9.63 6.07 8.43
C ASP A 210 -9.40 5.01 9.50
N GLU A 211 -9.33 5.42 10.77
CA GLU A 211 -9.29 4.48 11.88
C GLU A 211 -10.64 3.77 12.05
N PRO A 212 -10.63 2.53 12.56
CA PRO A 212 -11.88 1.85 12.90
C PRO A 212 -12.58 2.61 14.03
N ARG A 213 -13.85 2.99 13.80
CA ARG A 213 -14.66 3.79 14.74
C ARG A 213 -15.67 2.91 15.46
N ASN A 214 -16.08 3.32 16.66
CA ASN A 214 -17.17 2.69 17.40
C ASN A 214 -17.03 1.17 17.57
N GLY A 215 -15.80 0.65 17.66
CA GLY A 215 -15.56 -0.78 17.79
C GLY A 215 -15.82 -1.60 16.52
N PHE A 216 -15.84 -0.99 15.34
CA PHE A 216 -16.18 -1.62 14.05
C PHE A 216 -15.52 -2.97 13.83
N LEU A 217 -14.20 -3.11 14.02
CA LEU A 217 -13.50 -4.39 13.80
C LEU A 217 -13.93 -5.46 14.78
N HIS A 218 -14.21 -5.10 16.05
CA HIS A 218 -14.72 -6.05 17.06
C HIS A 218 -16.14 -6.50 16.73
N GLU A 219 -17.00 -5.57 16.31
CA GLU A 219 -18.38 -5.89 15.92
C GLU A 219 -18.42 -6.74 14.65
N LEU A 220 -17.55 -6.43 13.66
CA LEU A 220 -17.40 -7.24 12.45
C LEU A 220 -16.98 -8.67 12.78
N LYS A 221 -15.95 -8.84 13.63
CA LYS A 221 -15.52 -10.18 14.12
C LYS A 221 -16.67 -10.92 14.80
N ALA A 222 -17.40 -10.24 15.68
CA ALA A 222 -18.53 -10.84 16.38
C ALA A 222 -19.67 -11.24 15.44
N ALA A 223 -19.98 -10.40 14.43
CA ALA A 223 -21.00 -10.68 13.41
C ALA A 223 -20.59 -11.87 12.53
N CYS A 224 -19.36 -11.90 12.04
CA CYS A 224 -18.82 -13.04 11.29
C CYS A 224 -18.91 -14.34 12.09
N ARG A 225 -18.48 -14.32 13.35
CA ARG A 225 -18.54 -15.49 14.23
C ARG A 225 -19.97 -15.99 14.46
N ARG A 226 -20.93 -15.11 14.69
CA ARG A 226 -22.34 -15.49 14.86
C ARG A 226 -22.92 -16.12 13.60
N ASN A 227 -22.51 -15.65 12.43
CA ASN A 227 -22.97 -16.17 11.13
C ASN A 227 -22.22 -17.42 10.67
N GLY A 228 -21.12 -17.81 11.33
CA GLY A 228 -20.23 -18.89 10.87
C GLY A 228 -19.43 -18.50 9.61
N THR A 229 -19.22 -17.21 9.38
CA THR A 229 -18.40 -16.61 8.32
C THR A 229 -16.98 -16.42 8.84
N LEU A 230 -15.95 -16.69 8.02
CA LEU A 230 -14.57 -16.41 8.41
C LEU A 230 -14.22 -14.93 8.22
N LEU A 231 -13.49 -14.36 9.17
CA LEU A 231 -12.90 -13.03 9.05
C LEU A 231 -11.48 -13.14 8.49
N ILE A 232 -11.18 -12.41 7.43
CA ILE A 232 -9.86 -12.35 6.80
C ILE A 232 -9.35 -10.92 6.86
N PHE A 233 -8.15 -10.71 7.40
CA PHE A 233 -7.46 -9.44 7.33
C PHE A 233 -6.44 -9.43 6.19
N ASP A 234 -6.60 -8.48 5.29
CA ASP A 234 -5.57 -8.11 4.31
C ASP A 234 -4.59 -7.13 4.96
N GLU A 235 -3.52 -7.66 5.49
CA GLU A 235 -2.45 -6.94 6.19
C GLU A 235 -1.32 -6.49 5.24
N MET A 236 -1.60 -6.37 3.94
CA MET A 236 -0.58 -6.00 2.93
C MET A 236 0.06 -4.63 3.21
N TRP A 237 -0.69 -3.71 3.81
CA TRP A 237 -0.21 -2.39 4.19
C TRP A 237 0.10 -2.26 5.68
N THR A 238 -0.64 -2.93 6.51
CA THR A 238 -0.62 -2.77 7.97
C THR A 238 0.37 -3.72 8.64
N GLY A 239 0.54 -4.93 8.09
CA GLY A 239 1.46 -5.94 8.60
C GLY A 239 2.91 -5.47 8.60
N PHE A 240 3.62 -5.72 9.69
CA PHE A 240 5.03 -5.35 9.88
C PHE A 240 5.32 -3.83 9.78
N ARG A 241 4.25 -3.02 9.77
CA ARG A 241 4.33 -1.56 9.68
C ARG A 241 3.63 -0.85 10.83
N PHE A 242 2.39 -1.23 11.16
CA PHE A 242 1.64 -0.66 12.30
C PHE A 242 2.16 -1.19 13.64
N ALA A 243 2.45 -2.46 13.67
CA ALA A 243 3.13 -3.23 14.70
C ALA A 243 3.77 -4.45 14.01
N LEU A 244 4.52 -5.28 14.72
CA LEU A 244 5.07 -6.51 14.14
C LEU A 244 3.94 -7.45 13.67
N GLY A 245 2.93 -7.65 14.51
CA GLY A 245 1.74 -8.43 14.18
C GLY A 245 0.69 -7.68 13.37
N GLY A 246 0.98 -6.44 12.93
CA GLY A 246 0.11 -5.65 12.08
C GLY A 246 -1.05 -4.99 12.80
N ALA A 247 -2.17 -4.82 12.09
CA ALA A 247 -3.38 -4.21 12.62
C ALA A 247 -4.05 -5.08 13.69
N GLN A 248 -3.91 -6.40 13.61
CA GLN A 248 -4.42 -7.31 14.65
C GLN A 248 -3.86 -6.96 16.02
N GLU A 249 -2.54 -6.80 16.13
CA GLU A 249 -1.86 -6.40 17.36
C GLU A 249 -2.28 -4.99 17.78
N ARG A 250 -2.29 -4.04 16.85
CA ARG A 250 -2.63 -2.63 17.14
C ARG A 250 -4.05 -2.45 17.67
N PHE A 251 -5.02 -3.17 17.09
CA PHE A 251 -6.45 -2.99 17.43
C PHE A 251 -7.00 -4.07 18.35
N GLY A 252 -6.20 -5.08 18.71
CA GLY A 252 -6.63 -6.16 19.59
C GLY A 252 -7.73 -7.04 18.98
N VAL A 253 -7.75 -7.22 17.66
CA VAL A 253 -8.74 -8.02 16.94
C VAL A 253 -8.04 -9.06 16.07
N GLU A 254 -8.17 -10.32 16.40
CA GLU A 254 -7.61 -11.43 15.64
C GLU A 254 -8.57 -11.87 14.52
N ALA A 255 -8.06 -12.00 13.30
CA ALA A 255 -8.78 -12.62 12.19
C ALA A 255 -8.60 -14.15 12.18
N ASP A 256 -9.44 -14.87 11.41
CA ASP A 256 -9.30 -16.30 11.19
C ASP A 256 -8.15 -16.63 10.22
N LEU A 257 -7.98 -15.79 9.19
CA LEU A 257 -6.88 -15.83 8.22
C LEU A 257 -6.31 -14.44 8.02
N MET A 258 -5.01 -14.36 7.75
CA MET A 258 -4.28 -13.12 7.52
C MET A 258 -3.36 -13.23 6.31
N CYS A 259 -3.34 -12.16 5.49
CA CYS A 259 -2.54 -12.08 4.28
C CYS A 259 -1.48 -10.98 4.42
N TYR A 260 -0.20 -11.35 4.38
CA TYR A 260 0.94 -10.43 4.46
C TYR A 260 1.75 -10.41 3.17
N SER A 261 2.39 -9.29 2.87
CA SER A 261 3.42 -9.14 1.84
C SER A 261 4.19 -7.83 2.10
N LYS A 262 4.68 -7.16 1.04
CA LYS A 262 5.31 -5.83 1.11
C LYS A 262 6.40 -5.73 2.18
N ALA A 263 6.07 -5.19 3.36
CA ALA A 263 7.02 -4.87 4.42
C ALA A 263 7.77 -6.09 4.97
N ILE A 264 7.21 -7.29 4.87
CA ILE A 264 7.77 -8.50 5.47
C ILE A 264 9.17 -8.87 4.95
N ALA A 265 9.49 -8.52 3.69
CA ALA A 265 10.77 -8.89 3.05
C ALA A 265 11.50 -7.67 2.45
N ASN A 266 11.19 -6.46 2.91
CA ASN A 266 11.82 -5.18 2.54
C ASN A 266 12.13 -5.05 1.03
N GLY A 267 11.16 -5.41 0.17
CA GLY A 267 11.27 -5.25 -1.29
C GLY A 267 11.45 -6.55 -2.06
N MET A 268 11.88 -7.65 -1.43
CA MET A 268 11.86 -8.97 -2.08
C MET A 268 10.42 -9.50 -2.21
N PRO A 269 10.10 -10.22 -3.32
CA PRO A 269 8.75 -10.72 -3.57
C PRO A 269 8.41 -11.91 -2.67
N LEU A 270 7.75 -11.65 -1.56
CA LEU A 270 7.21 -12.64 -0.64
C LEU A 270 5.80 -12.26 -0.22
N ALA A 271 4.92 -13.24 -0.19
CA ALA A 271 3.60 -13.14 0.42
C ALA A 271 3.36 -14.31 1.36
N VAL A 272 2.63 -14.08 2.42
CA VAL A 272 2.36 -15.02 3.50
C VAL A 272 0.86 -15.10 3.74
N LEU A 273 0.33 -16.31 3.71
CA LEU A 273 -0.97 -16.65 4.26
C LEU A 273 -0.74 -17.32 5.61
N ALA A 274 -1.31 -16.75 6.66
CA ALA A 274 -1.25 -17.30 8.01
C ALA A 274 -2.67 -17.39 8.61
N GLY A 275 -2.85 -18.22 9.62
CA GLY A 275 -4.14 -18.31 10.31
C GLY A 275 -4.33 -19.54 11.16
N ARG A 276 -5.59 -19.78 11.50
CA ARG A 276 -6.05 -20.90 12.34
C ARG A 276 -5.63 -22.24 11.77
N ALA A 277 -5.17 -23.13 12.63
CA ALA A 277 -4.68 -24.44 12.22
C ALA A 277 -5.77 -25.31 11.55
N ASP A 278 -7.02 -25.26 12.04
CA ASP A 278 -8.13 -26.03 11.48
C ASP A 278 -8.56 -25.58 10.07
N VAL A 279 -8.35 -24.30 9.74
CA VAL A 279 -8.59 -23.76 8.40
C VAL A 279 -7.40 -24.02 7.47
N MET A 280 -6.19 -23.69 7.94
CA MET A 280 -4.96 -23.84 7.16
C MET A 280 -4.62 -25.31 6.86
N GLY A 281 -4.95 -26.23 7.74
CA GLY A 281 -4.74 -27.67 7.58
C GLY A 281 -5.48 -28.27 6.38
N LEU A 282 -6.49 -27.59 5.83
CA LEU A 282 -7.12 -28.00 4.57
C LEU A 282 -6.15 -27.99 3.37
N CYS A 283 -5.04 -27.26 3.47
CA CYS A 283 -3.98 -27.29 2.45
C CYS A 283 -3.23 -28.63 2.37
N ASP A 284 -3.33 -29.48 3.38
CA ASP A 284 -2.61 -30.75 3.41
C ASP A 284 -3.14 -31.72 2.33
N LYS A 285 -4.46 -31.76 2.10
CA LYS A 285 -5.10 -32.73 1.21
C LYS A 285 -6.25 -32.16 0.38
N ASP A 286 -7.01 -31.21 0.93
CA ASP A 286 -8.32 -30.83 0.36
C ASP A 286 -8.25 -29.61 -0.56
N VAL A 287 -7.35 -28.65 -0.26
CA VAL A 287 -7.24 -27.39 -0.98
C VAL A 287 -5.87 -27.24 -1.60
N PHE A 288 -5.83 -27.20 -2.93
CA PHE A 288 -4.58 -26.99 -3.65
C PHE A 288 -4.14 -25.53 -3.59
N PHE A 289 -3.03 -25.28 -2.86
CA PHE A 289 -2.32 -24.00 -2.86
C PHE A 289 -0.81 -24.25 -2.84
N PHE A 290 -0.25 -24.48 -4.01
CA PHE A 290 1.18 -24.75 -4.20
C PHE A 290 1.71 -23.88 -5.34
N THR A 291 2.90 -23.32 -5.15
CA THR A 291 3.60 -22.48 -6.14
C THR A 291 5.07 -22.89 -6.20
N THR A 292 5.66 -22.95 -7.41
CA THR A 292 7.04 -23.35 -7.59
C THR A 292 8.03 -22.51 -6.80
N PHE A 293 7.77 -21.21 -6.72
CA PHE A 293 8.68 -20.24 -6.09
C PHE A 293 8.22 -19.77 -4.69
N GLY A 294 7.18 -20.36 -4.14
CA GLY A 294 6.65 -19.93 -2.82
C GLY A 294 7.71 -19.92 -1.73
N GLY A 295 8.50 -20.99 -1.64
CA GLY A 295 9.58 -21.17 -0.67
C GLY A 295 10.98 -20.87 -1.20
N GLU A 296 11.17 -20.02 -2.25
CA GLU A 296 12.53 -19.71 -2.72
C GLU A 296 13.33 -18.94 -1.66
N ALA A 297 14.61 -19.29 -1.57
CA ALA A 297 15.44 -18.98 -0.41
C ALA A 297 15.85 -17.51 -0.28
N LEU A 298 15.99 -16.76 -1.39
CA LEU A 298 16.42 -15.34 -1.29
C LEU A 298 15.35 -14.46 -0.62
N SER A 299 14.08 -14.63 -0.99
CA SER A 299 12.99 -13.87 -0.34
C SER A 299 12.80 -14.29 1.11
N LEU A 300 13.04 -15.57 1.44
CA LEU A 300 12.96 -16.05 2.82
C LEU A 300 14.14 -15.52 3.66
N ALA A 301 15.36 -15.50 3.13
CA ALA A 301 16.51 -14.88 3.79
C ALA A 301 16.28 -13.38 4.04
N ALA A 302 15.76 -12.69 3.04
CA ALA A 302 15.37 -11.29 3.19
C ALA A 302 14.29 -11.09 4.26
N ALA A 303 13.26 -11.94 4.29
CA ALA A 303 12.19 -11.85 5.28
C ALA A 303 12.70 -12.13 6.70
N LYS A 304 13.54 -13.16 6.88
CA LYS A 304 14.18 -13.46 8.17
C LYS A 304 14.93 -12.25 8.70
N ALA A 305 15.85 -11.67 7.91
CA ALA A 305 16.62 -10.50 8.28
C ALA A 305 15.71 -9.28 8.54
N THR A 306 14.68 -9.09 7.70
CA THR A 306 13.74 -7.98 7.85
C THR A 306 12.95 -8.07 9.16
N ILE A 307 12.34 -9.22 9.47
CA ILE A 307 11.55 -9.41 10.70
C ILE A 307 12.43 -9.20 11.94
N GLN A 308 13.66 -9.72 11.93
CA GLN A 308 14.61 -9.54 13.02
C GLN A 308 14.96 -8.05 13.22
N GLU A 309 15.31 -7.31 12.16
CA GLU A 309 15.59 -5.86 12.23
C GLU A 309 14.36 -5.07 12.70
N LEU A 310 13.16 -5.37 12.19
CA LEU A 310 11.93 -4.70 12.60
C LEU A 310 11.65 -4.87 14.10
N ARG A 311 11.87 -6.08 14.62
CA ARG A 311 11.71 -6.42 16.03
C ARG A 311 12.78 -5.76 16.90
N ASP A 312 14.06 -6.06 16.60
CA ASP A 312 15.19 -5.73 17.48
C ASP A 312 15.43 -4.23 17.54
N ARG A 313 15.10 -3.50 16.47
CA ARG A 313 15.21 -2.04 16.38
C ARG A 313 13.90 -1.29 16.64
N ARG A 314 12.81 -2.00 16.97
CA ARG A 314 11.49 -1.43 17.22
C ARG A 314 11.06 -0.48 16.09
N VAL A 315 11.23 -0.94 14.85
CA VAL A 315 11.02 -0.12 13.66
C VAL A 315 9.59 0.43 13.57
N PRO A 316 8.51 -0.31 13.84
CA PRO A 316 7.16 0.25 13.83
C PRO A 316 7.00 1.50 14.72
N ASP A 317 7.60 1.51 15.91
CA ASP A 317 7.58 2.68 16.81
C ASP A 317 8.32 3.88 16.20
N TYR A 318 9.45 3.61 15.53
CA TYR A 318 10.20 4.65 14.82
C TYR A 318 9.37 5.25 13.69
N LEU A 319 8.75 4.41 12.85
CA LEU A 319 7.91 4.87 11.75
C LEU A 319 6.74 5.73 12.25
N ALA A 320 6.09 5.30 13.33
CA ALA A 320 4.99 6.05 13.95
C ALA A 320 5.47 7.41 14.49
N ARG A 321 6.62 7.46 15.17
CA ARG A 321 7.17 8.72 15.69
C ARG A 321 7.50 9.70 14.57
N GLN A 322 8.27 9.28 13.57
CA GLN A 322 8.66 10.13 12.44
C GLN A 322 7.46 10.59 11.62
N GLY A 323 6.54 9.70 11.36
CA GLY A 323 5.35 10.04 10.61
C GLY A 323 4.40 10.96 11.35
N ARG A 324 4.31 10.87 12.69
CA ARG A 324 3.58 11.82 13.51
C ARG A 324 4.15 13.23 13.37
N VAL A 325 5.47 13.37 13.50
CA VAL A 325 6.15 14.66 13.31
C VAL A 325 5.82 15.26 11.94
N LEU A 326 5.94 14.47 10.88
CA LEU A 326 5.66 14.93 9.52
C LEU A 326 4.18 15.32 9.34
N ARG A 327 3.25 14.49 9.82
CA ARG A 327 1.80 14.72 9.70
C ARG A 327 1.34 15.97 10.46
N GLU A 328 1.76 16.10 11.72
CA GLU A 328 1.39 17.23 12.57
C GLU A 328 1.99 18.53 12.01
N ALA A 329 3.26 18.53 11.65
CA ALA A 329 3.90 19.71 11.07
C ALA A 329 3.31 20.11 9.71
N TYR A 330 2.91 19.15 8.84
CA TYR A 330 2.17 19.47 7.61
C TYR A 330 0.84 20.17 7.92
N ASN A 331 0.08 19.64 8.89
CA ASN A 331 -1.22 20.21 9.27
C ASN A 331 -1.07 21.60 9.91
N ASP A 332 -0.01 21.80 10.70
CA ASP A 332 0.33 23.10 11.27
C ASP A 332 0.71 24.11 10.16
N LEU A 333 1.55 23.70 9.21
CA LEU A 333 1.90 24.54 8.06
C LEU A 333 0.67 24.95 7.24
N ALA A 334 -0.24 24.00 6.97
CA ALA A 334 -1.47 24.29 6.24
C ALA A 334 -2.35 25.31 7.01
N ARG A 335 -2.49 25.14 8.32
CA ARG A 335 -3.22 26.06 9.20
C ARG A 335 -2.57 27.44 9.23
N ASP A 336 -1.26 27.53 9.43
CA ASP A 336 -0.51 28.79 9.53
C ASP A 336 -0.55 29.58 8.21
N LEU A 337 -0.60 28.87 7.07
CA LEU A 337 -0.79 29.46 5.76
C LEU A 337 -2.25 29.83 5.46
N GLY A 338 -3.20 29.51 6.33
CA GLY A 338 -4.63 29.74 6.09
C GLY A 338 -5.21 28.85 4.98
N MET A 339 -4.78 27.59 4.90
CA MET A 339 -5.21 26.60 3.91
C MET A 339 -6.04 25.47 4.55
N PRO A 340 -7.26 25.74 5.06
CA PRO A 340 -8.08 24.72 5.75
C PRO A 340 -8.57 23.61 4.81
N TYR A 341 -8.36 23.75 3.52
CA TYR A 341 -8.77 22.83 2.46
C TYR A 341 -7.78 21.71 2.17
N THR A 342 -6.67 21.63 2.90
CA THR A 342 -5.70 20.50 2.80
C THR A 342 -5.29 20.02 4.18
N GLN A 343 -5.15 18.70 4.31
CA GLN A 343 -4.69 18.06 5.54
C GLN A 343 -4.04 16.71 5.26
N ALA A 344 -3.10 16.30 6.12
CA ALA A 344 -2.56 14.96 6.17
C ALA A 344 -3.36 14.11 7.18
N ILE A 345 -3.94 13.01 6.71
CA ILE A 345 -4.75 12.06 7.50
C ILE A 345 -4.12 10.66 7.50
N GLY A 346 -4.65 9.73 8.29
CA GLY A 346 -4.23 8.34 8.34
C GLY A 346 -3.34 8.02 9.53
N ALA A 347 -2.79 6.79 9.54
CA ALA A 347 -1.88 6.33 10.57
C ALA A 347 -0.55 7.08 10.49
N ASP A 348 0.10 7.30 11.64
CA ASP A 348 1.36 8.04 11.71
C ASP A 348 2.44 7.48 10.76
N CYS A 349 2.58 6.15 10.67
CA CYS A 349 3.55 5.51 9.78
C CYS A 349 3.17 5.54 8.28
N ARG A 350 1.92 5.91 7.96
CA ARG A 350 1.38 5.99 6.59
C ARG A 350 0.27 7.02 6.52
N THR A 351 0.55 8.17 5.93
CA THR A 351 -0.43 9.26 5.80
C THR A 351 -0.80 9.55 4.36
N LEU A 352 -1.95 10.18 4.16
CA LEU A 352 -2.47 10.66 2.88
C LEU A 352 -2.73 12.16 3.01
N VAL A 353 -2.25 12.95 2.04
CA VAL A 353 -2.63 14.35 1.91
C VAL A 353 -3.92 14.45 1.10
N THR A 354 -4.91 15.14 1.64
CA THR A 354 -6.22 15.36 1.02
C THR A 354 -6.44 16.82 0.69
N PHE A 355 -7.35 17.07 -0.26
CA PHE A 355 -7.79 18.40 -0.68
C PHE A 355 -9.30 18.44 -0.74
N ASP A 356 -9.91 19.54 -0.24
CA ASP A 356 -11.35 19.74 -0.26
C ASP A 356 -11.82 20.04 -1.70
N PRO A 357 -12.70 19.19 -2.28
CA PRO A 357 -13.20 19.39 -3.64
C PRO A 357 -14.08 20.64 -3.81
N THR A 358 -14.54 21.25 -2.72
CA THR A 358 -15.35 22.48 -2.79
C THR A 358 -14.54 23.71 -3.14
N VAL A 359 -13.20 23.68 -2.93
CA VAL A 359 -12.28 24.79 -3.20
C VAL A 359 -11.69 24.72 -4.61
N GLY A 360 -11.55 23.52 -5.17
CA GLY A 360 -10.99 23.31 -6.50
C GLY A 360 -10.85 21.84 -6.84
N ASN A 361 -10.29 21.53 -8.00
CA ASN A 361 -10.06 20.15 -8.40
C ASN A 361 -8.92 19.50 -7.58
N PRO A 362 -9.22 18.47 -6.74
CA PRO A 362 -8.21 17.83 -5.89
C PRO A 362 -7.03 17.24 -6.65
N LEU A 363 -7.24 16.72 -7.87
CA LEU A 363 -6.16 16.14 -8.68
C LEU A 363 -5.24 17.21 -9.23
N GLU A 364 -5.76 18.39 -9.58
CA GLU A 364 -4.93 19.54 -10.02
C GLU A 364 -4.15 20.13 -8.85
N MET A 365 -4.78 20.29 -7.67
CA MET A 365 -4.08 20.75 -6.46
C MET A 365 -2.98 19.78 -6.04
N LYS A 366 -3.26 18.47 -6.08
CA LYS A 366 -2.26 17.41 -5.85
C LYS A 366 -1.13 17.49 -6.85
N SER A 367 -1.44 17.70 -8.13
CA SER A 367 -0.44 17.79 -9.21
C SER A 367 0.47 18.97 -9.03
N LEU A 368 -0.06 20.14 -8.66
CA LEU A 368 0.75 21.34 -8.43
C LEU A 368 1.66 21.15 -7.20
N LEU A 369 1.11 20.60 -6.10
CA LEU A 369 1.94 20.27 -4.93
C LEU A 369 3.05 19.28 -5.29
N GLN A 370 2.74 18.23 -6.05
CA GLN A 370 3.71 17.24 -6.53
C GLN A 370 4.79 17.88 -7.41
N GLN A 371 4.41 18.74 -8.35
CA GLN A 371 5.34 19.49 -9.21
C GLN A 371 6.36 20.28 -8.38
N GLU A 372 5.89 21.02 -7.39
CA GLU A 372 6.72 21.85 -6.54
C GLU A 372 7.63 21.02 -5.62
N LEU A 373 7.15 19.84 -5.17
CA LEU A 373 7.94 18.93 -4.36
C LEU A 373 9.06 18.26 -5.17
N PHE A 374 8.80 17.84 -6.42
CA PHE A 374 9.85 17.30 -7.29
C PHE A 374 10.98 18.32 -7.53
N ALA A 375 10.63 19.58 -7.77
CA ALA A 375 11.62 20.65 -7.94
C ALA A 375 12.49 20.89 -6.68
N ARG A 376 12.08 20.32 -5.52
CA ARG A 376 12.78 20.44 -4.23
C ARG A 376 13.35 19.12 -3.74
N GLY A 377 13.49 18.13 -4.62
CA GLY A 377 14.10 16.85 -4.30
C GLY A 377 13.22 15.92 -3.46
N ILE A 378 11.89 16.06 -3.52
CA ILE A 378 10.96 15.17 -2.81
C ILE A 378 10.15 14.37 -3.84
N LEU A 379 10.25 13.04 -3.78
CA LEU A 379 9.41 12.12 -4.53
C LEU A 379 8.20 11.74 -3.69
N TRP A 380 7.02 12.20 -4.12
CA TRP A 380 5.77 12.03 -3.41
C TRP A 380 4.61 11.82 -4.39
N SER A 381 3.70 10.89 -4.09
CA SER A 381 2.53 10.57 -4.93
C SER A 381 1.17 10.79 -4.25
N GLY A 382 1.16 11.49 -3.14
CA GLY A 382 -0.04 11.69 -2.31
C GLY A 382 0.08 11.07 -0.92
N PHE A 383 1.02 10.12 -0.75
CA PHE A 383 1.20 9.38 0.49
C PHE A 383 2.55 9.68 1.12
N HIS A 384 2.63 9.51 2.43
CA HIS A 384 3.89 9.37 3.15
C HIS A 384 3.99 7.94 3.68
N ASN A 385 4.83 7.13 3.09
CA ASN A 385 5.22 5.82 3.60
C ASN A 385 6.59 5.96 4.26
N LEU A 386 6.62 6.08 5.59
CA LEU A 386 7.89 6.23 6.30
C LEU A 386 8.69 4.93 6.26
N SER A 387 10.00 5.04 6.26
CA SER A 387 10.94 3.94 6.45
C SER A 387 11.90 4.25 7.59
N PHE A 388 12.55 3.22 8.12
CA PHE A 388 13.55 3.36 9.18
C PHE A 388 14.77 4.19 8.75
N SER A 389 14.98 4.30 7.44
CA SER A 389 16.05 5.12 6.86
C SER A 389 15.70 6.60 6.70
N HIS A 390 14.44 7.02 6.87
CA HIS A 390 14.12 8.45 6.90
C HIS A 390 14.68 9.07 8.18
N THR A 391 15.67 9.93 8.04
CA THR A 391 16.31 10.63 9.15
C THR A 391 15.50 11.87 9.57
N ASP A 392 15.84 12.42 10.74
CA ASP A 392 15.30 13.72 11.18
C ASP A 392 15.65 14.84 10.16
N ALA A 393 16.81 14.75 9.51
CA ALA A 393 17.23 15.69 8.46
C ALA A 393 16.34 15.57 7.20
N ASP A 394 15.97 14.35 6.79
CA ASP A 394 15.07 14.12 5.66
C ASP A 394 13.68 14.70 5.94
N VAL A 395 13.17 14.48 7.15
CA VAL A 395 11.87 15.04 7.57
C VAL A 395 11.94 16.58 7.62
N ALA A 396 13.01 17.17 8.15
CA ALA A 396 13.19 18.62 8.20
C ALA A 396 13.29 19.23 6.78
N HIS A 397 14.01 18.57 5.86
CA HIS A 397 14.08 18.99 4.46
C HIS A 397 12.69 18.92 3.79
N ALA A 398 11.95 17.83 3.99
CA ALA A 398 10.61 17.68 3.47
C ALA A 398 9.65 18.78 3.98
N LEU A 399 9.72 19.11 5.28
CA LEU A 399 8.89 20.20 5.86
C LEU A 399 9.24 21.57 5.27
N THR A 400 10.53 21.83 4.98
CA THR A 400 10.94 23.05 4.27
C THR A 400 10.37 23.06 2.85
N ALA A 401 10.48 21.95 2.12
CA ALA A 401 9.91 21.81 0.78
C ALA A 401 8.38 21.97 0.78
N TYR A 402 7.67 21.39 1.78
CA TYR A 402 6.24 21.57 1.93
C TYR A 402 5.84 23.01 2.18
N ARG A 403 6.55 23.74 3.04
CA ARG A 403 6.24 25.16 3.31
C ARG A 403 6.27 25.99 2.01
N GLU A 404 7.30 25.81 1.20
CA GLU A 404 7.45 26.54 -0.06
C GLU A 404 6.42 26.08 -1.10
N ALA A 405 6.19 24.77 -1.23
CA ALA A 405 5.25 24.20 -2.19
C ALA A 405 3.80 24.56 -1.85
N LEU A 406 3.41 24.55 -0.58
CA LEU A 406 2.09 24.97 -0.12
C LEU A 406 1.87 26.47 -0.34
N PHE A 407 2.90 27.30 -0.19
CA PHE A 407 2.80 28.73 -0.49
C PHE A 407 2.47 28.97 -1.97
N VAL A 408 3.14 28.24 -2.89
CA VAL A 408 2.84 28.31 -4.34
C VAL A 408 1.43 27.82 -4.62
N LEU A 409 1.04 26.69 -4.03
CA LEU A 409 -0.33 26.15 -4.17
C LEU A 409 -1.38 27.13 -3.68
N LYS A 410 -1.17 27.78 -2.52
CA LYS A 410 -2.06 28.79 -1.98
C LYS A 410 -2.30 29.94 -2.96
N GLN A 411 -1.21 30.52 -3.48
CA GLN A 411 -1.30 31.62 -4.45
C GLN A 411 -2.10 31.21 -5.69
N ALA A 412 -1.87 30.00 -6.20
CA ALA A 412 -2.57 29.48 -7.38
C ALA A 412 -4.07 29.24 -7.09
N VAL A 413 -4.42 28.76 -5.90
CA VAL A 413 -5.83 28.57 -5.48
C VAL A 413 -6.52 29.92 -5.32
N GLU A 414 -5.91 30.87 -4.63
CA GLU A 414 -6.49 32.22 -4.42
C GLU A 414 -6.69 32.98 -5.74
N ALA A 415 -5.82 32.74 -6.73
CA ALA A 415 -5.95 33.31 -8.06
C ALA A 415 -6.91 32.54 -9.00
N GLY A 416 -7.45 31.39 -8.57
CA GLY A 416 -8.23 30.49 -9.44
C GLY A 416 -7.43 29.94 -10.63
N ALA A 417 -6.11 29.80 -10.49
CA ALA A 417 -5.15 29.53 -11.57
C ALA A 417 -4.34 28.24 -11.36
N VAL A 418 -4.85 27.27 -10.58
CA VAL A 418 -4.12 26.01 -10.30
C VAL A 418 -3.76 25.28 -11.60
N ARG A 419 -4.72 25.16 -12.52
CA ARG A 419 -4.49 24.49 -13.81
C ARG A 419 -3.44 25.19 -14.67
N GLN A 420 -3.43 26.52 -14.68
CA GLN A 420 -2.49 27.35 -15.44
C GLN A 420 -1.06 27.31 -14.85
N ALA A 421 -0.94 27.02 -13.55
CA ALA A 421 0.33 26.90 -12.86
C ALA A 421 1.04 25.55 -13.13
N LEU A 422 0.32 24.55 -13.66
CA LEU A 422 0.89 23.25 -14.03
C LEU A 422 1.70 23.36 -15.32
N LEU A 423 2.90 22.78 -15.30
CA LEU A 423 3.79 22.69 -16.46
C LEU A 423 3.43 21.53 -17.41
N GLY A 424 2.55 20.63 -16.98
CA GLY A 424 2.10 19.51 -17.78
C GLY A 424 0.70 19.01 -17.40
N ALA A 425 0.32 17.84 -17.91
CA ALA A 425 -0.96 17.23 -17.56
C ALA A 425 -1.01 16.83 -16.09
N PRO A 426 -2.15 17.05 -15.40
CA PRO A 426 -2.31 16.61 -14.03
C PRO A 426 -2.34 15.09 -13.91
N VAL A 427 -2.18 14.60 -12.69
CA VAL A 427 -2.33 13.19 -12.36
C VAL A 427 -3.75 12.69 -12.68
N GLU A 428 -3.83 11.42 -13.06
CA GLU A 428 -5.09 10.75 -13.36
C GLU A 428 -5.70 10.14 -12.09
N PRO A 429 -7.04 9.96 -12.05
CA PRO A 429 -7.66 9.24 -10.95
C PRO A 429 -7.17 7.79 -10.89
N VAL A 430 -6.90 7.31 -9.68
CA VAL A 430 -6.66 5.88 -9.45
C VAL A 430 -7.99 5.14 -9.67
N PHE A 431 -7.91 3.96 -10.23
CA PHE A 431 -9.02 3.06 -10.44
C PHE A 431 -9.93 2.93 -9.19
N ARG A 432 -11.25 2.89 -9.38
CA ARG A 432 -12.26 2.86 -8.31
C ARG A 432 -13.01 1.54 -8.27
N ARG A 433 -13.41 1.10 -7.07
CA ARG A 433 -14.43 0.08 -6.87
C ARG A 433 -15.81 0.65 -7.29
N THR A 434 -16.68 -0.18 -7.87
CA THR A 434 -18.09 0.14 -7.91
C THR A 434 -18.70 -0.18 -6.55
N SER A 435 -19.20 0.82 -5.80
CA SER A 435 -19.99 0.56 -4.60
C SER A 435 -21.39 0.07 -4.99
N ASN A 436 -22.01 -0.78 -4.14
CA ASN A 436 -23.40 -1.23 -4.37
C ASN A 436 -24.38 -0.05 -4.40
N THR A 437 -24.10 1.06 -3.76
CA THR A 437 -24.89 2.31 -3.76
C THR A 437 -24.92 2.97 -5.14
N MET A 438 -23.90 2.82 -5.99
CA MET A 438 -23.93 3.40 -7.35
C MET A 438 -24.76 2.56 -8.35
N LYS A 439 -24.98 1.26 -8.09
CA LYS A 439 -25.85 0.43 -8.97
C LYS A 439 -27.33 0.80 -8.91
N SER A 440 -27.79 1.46 -7.85
CA SER A 440 -29.18 1.88 -7.71
C SER A 440 -29.52 3.21 -8.39
N SER A 441 -28.53 4.05 -8.74
CA SER A 441 -28.76 5.36 -9.36
C SER A 441 -28.70 5.39 -10.90
N THR A 442 -28.22 4.30 -11.54
CA THR A 442 -28.16 4.18 -13.00
C THR A 442 -29.30 3.37 -13.61
N ALA A 443 -30.26 2.92 -12.79
CA ALA A 443 -31.50 2.27 -13.22
C ALA A 443 -32.68 3.21 -13.03
N LYS A 444 -32.64 4.41 -13.63
CA LYS A 444 -33.80 5.26 -13.91
C LYS A 444 -33.63 5.94 -15.25
#